data_b61b9c6a8a758315d3e216944d7d3127
#
_entry.id   b61b9c6a8a758315d3e216944d7d3127
#
_cell.length_a   1.000
_cell.length_b   1.000
_cell.length_c   1.000
_cell.angle_alpha   90.00
_cell.angle_beta   90.00
_cell.angle_gamma   90.00
#
_symmetry.space_group_name_H-M   'P 1'
#
loop_
_entity.id
_entity.type
_entity.pdbx_description
1 polymer ?
#
loop_
_entity_poly.entity_id
_entity_poly.type
_entity_poly.pdbx_seq_one_letter_code
_entity_poly.pdbx_strand_id
1 'polypeptide(L)'
;ANSDTAYIFQTRIINQDVTCQNGYVHQVNDVILNPGNIGQVLRSEGNTKLFSRIVDYHCAPYYNAITTNDYNSWARQNGEATIDSIFEVRYFASAHSQDGRPNVLDPSGNPVAANHRLNWDLGWNQYYPSSTSALALADMGAILAPTDKAMEEYFCNGGGGAYFIELYGDPVLKYQNTPENLPANLDAMFKNDPNGILTSFVNNLMQGSFVTTTPSKFGTITNQGSGDFMGLLVSDLNITEDGKYDVAIANNGVIY
;
A
#
# COMPACT_ATOMS: atom_id res chain seq x y z
N ALA A 1 20.48 -4.36 -26.34
CA ALA A 1 19.39 -4.18 -27.31
C ALA A 1 18.49 -3.10 -26.77
N ASN A 2 18.49 -1.92 -27.39
CA ASN A 2 17.55 -0.87 -27.07
C ASN A 2 16.16 -1.36 -27.49
N SER A 3 15.31 -1.68 -26.55
CA SER A 3 13.89 -1.76 -26.83
C SER A 3 13.32 -0.37 -26.52
N ASP A 4 13.15 0.46 -27.54
CA ASP A 4 12.42 1.74 -27.48
C ASP A 4 10.92 1.51 -27.23
N THR A 5 10.60 0.64 -26.30
CA THR A 5 9.21 0.32 -25.98
C THR A 5 8.83 1.08 -24.72
N ALA A 6 7.98 2.09 -24.88
CA ALA A 6 7.43 2.84 -23.78
C ALA A 6 6.11 2.23 -23.31
N TYR A 7 5.83 2.37 -22.02
CA TYR A 7 4.61 1.90 -21.38
C TYR A 7 3.97 3.02 -20.57
N ILE A 8 2.65 2.99 -20.50
CA ILE A 8 1.86 3.76 -19.52
C ILE A 8 1.23 2.73 -18.59
N PHE A 9 1.72 2.66 -17.37
CA PHE A 9 1.49 1.53 -16.46
C PHE A 9 1.85 0.21 -17.13
N GLN A 10 0.90 -0.70 -17.28
CA GLN A 10 1.10 -2.01 -17.94
C GLN A 10 0.78 -1.98 -19.43
N THR A 11 0.27 -0.85 -19.95
CA THR A 11 -0.19 -0.72 -21.33
C THR A 11 0.92 -0.22 -22.24
N ARG A 12 1.25 -0.99 -23.27
CA ARG A 12 2.32 -0.67 -24.21
C ARG A 12 1.90 0.41 -25.20
N ILE A 13 2.78 1.39 -25.43
CA ILE A 13 2.65 2.32 -26.53
C ILE A 13 3.12 1.64 -27.82
N ILE A 14 2.21 1.48 -28.80
CA ILE A 14 2.49 0.80 -30.08
C ILE A 14 2.79 1.76 -31.21
N ASN A 15 2.33 3.01 -31.10
CA ASN A 15 2.67 4.09 -32.02
C ASN A 15 2.80 5.38 -31.22
N GLN A 16 3.97 6.00 -31.27
CA GLN A 16 4.30 7.17 -30.47
C GLN A 16 4.50 8.41 -31.35
N ASP A 17 4.35 9.58 -30.73
CA ASP A 17 4.72 10.87 -31.30
C ASP A 17 4.01 11.23 -32.62
N VAL A 18 2.77 10.75 -32.82
CA VAL A 18 1.94 11.20 -33.94
C VAL A 18 1.63 12.68 -33.75
N THR A 19 2.30 13.53 -34.56
CA THR A 19 2.23 14.98 -34.41
C THR A 19 0.86 15.51 -34.82
N CYS A 20 0.27 16.32 -33.96
CA CYS A 20 -0.93 17.11 -34.22
C CYS A 20 -0.64 18.60 -34.10
N GLN A 21 -1.55 19.44 -34.52
CA GLN A 21 -1.37 20.90 -34.48
C GLN A 21 -1.16 21.44 -33.05
N ASN A 22 -1.74 20.75 -32.03
CA ASN A 22 -1.75 21.19 -30.65
C ASN A 22 -1.07 20.19 -29.68
N GLY A 23 -0.33 19.20 -30.22
CA GLY A 23 0.36 18.22 -29.36
C GLY A 23 0.69 16.91 -30.09
N TYR A 24 0.82 15.85 -29.31
CA TYR A 24 1.13 14.52 -29.79
C TYR A 24 0.04 13.53 -29.39
N VAL A 25 -0.19 12.53 -30.24
CA VAL A 25 -1.06 11.38 -29.95
C VAL A 25 -0.18 10.14 -29.87
N HIS A 26 -0.41 9.34 -28.81
CA HIS A 26 0.20 8.03 -28.66
C HIS A 26 -0.89 6.97 -28.75
N GLN A 27 -0.70 5.98 -29.60
CA GLN A 27 -1.58 4.83 -29.68
C GLN A 27 -1.08 3.73 -28.73
N VAL A 28 -1.97 3.21 -27.93
CA VAL A 28 -1.70 2.13 -26.99
C VAL A 28 -2.38 0.83 -27.46
N ASN A 29 -1.87 -0.32 -27.02
CA ASN A 29 -2.36 -1.63 -27.44
C ASN A 29 -3.55 -2.13 -26.62
N ASP A 30 -3.87 -1.45 -25.53
CA ASP A 30 -4.96 -1.85 -24.63
C ASP A 30 -5.52 -0.63 -23.90
N VAL A 31 -6.59 -0.83 -23.12
CA VAL A 31 -7.17 0.21 -22.28
C VAL A 31 -6.22 0.50 -21.12
N ILE A 32 -5.93 1.78 -20.91
CA ILE A 32 -5.16 2.20 -19.75
C ILE A 32 -6.07 2.12 -18.52
N LEU A 33 -5.85 1.11 -17.71
CA LEU A 33 -6.50 0.99 -16.41
C LEU A 33 -5.69 1.73 -15.36
N ASN A 34 -6.36 2.54 -14.56
CA ASN A 34 -5.72 3.16 -13.41
C ASN A 34 -5.38 2.06 -12.39
N PRO A 35 -4.12 1.90 -11.97
CA PRO A 35 -3.79 0.96 -10.90
C PRO A 35 -4.55 1.36 -9.63
N GLY A 36 -4.83 0.38 -8.78
CA GLY A 36 -5.40 0.64 -7.47
C GLY A 36 -4.47 1.48 -6.58
N ASN A 37 -4.93 1.86 -5.41
CA ASN A 37 -4.08 2.47 -4.40
C ASN A 37 -3.06 1.45 -3.85
N ILE A 38 -2.06 1.92 -3.09
CA ILE A 38 -0.99 1.08 -2.54
C ILE A 38 -1.55 -0.15 -1.82
N GLY A 39 -2.59 0.01 -1.00
CA GLY A 39 -3.20 -1.11 -0.29
C GLY A 39 -3.86 -2.13 -1.21
N GLN A 40 -4.49 -1.69 -2.29
CA GLN A 40 -5.08 -2.58 -3.30
C GLN A 40 -4.01 -3.33 -4.09
N VAL A 41 -2.94 -2.64 -4.48
CA VAL A 41 -1.81 -3.26 -5.20
C VAL A 41 -1.12 -4.29 -4.31
N LEU A 42 -0.82 -3.97 -3.05
CA LEU A 42 -0.24 -4.92 -2.09
C LEU A 42 -1.05 -6.21 -1.95
N ARG A 43 -2.39 -6.12 -1.96
CA ARG A 43 -3.27 -7.31 -1.90
C ARG A 43 -3.20 -8.15 -3.16
N SER A 44 -2.91 -7.56 -4.30
CA SER A 44 -2.82 -8.26 -5.59
C SER A 44 -1.45 -8.89 -5.84
N GLU A 45 -0.40 -8.41 -5.14
CA GLU A 45 0.93 -8.96 -5.25
C GLU A 45 1.01 -10.39 -4.68
N GLY A 46 1.62 -11.30 -5.44
CA GLY A 46 1.62 -12.72 -5.12
C GLY A 46 2.56 -13.12 -4.00
N ASN A 47 3.56 -12.32 -3.71
CA ASN A 47 4.69 -12.62 -2.81
C ASN A 47 4.76 -11.76 -1.55
N THR A 48 3.76 -10.91 -1.28
CA THR A 48 3.69 -10.01 -0.12
C THR A 48 2.43 -10.23 0.72
N LYS A 49 1.88 -11.44 0.72
CA LYS A 49 0.60 -11.76 1.38
C LYS A 49 0.63 -11.59 2.89
N LEU A 50 1.72 -11.98 3.54
CA LEU A 50 1.89 -11.82 4.98
C LEU A 50 1.99 -10.35 5.37
N PHE A 51 2.74 -9.58 4.61
CA PHE A 51 2.87 -8.15 4.85
C PHE A 51 1.53 -7.42 4.58
N SER A 52 0.88 -7.72 3.46
CA SER A 52 -0.45 -7.19 3.14
C SER A 52 -1.48 -7.49 4.23
N ARG A 53 -1.43 -8.72 4.82
CA ARG A 53 -2.29 -9.10 5.94
C ARG A 53 -2.09 -8.19 7.16
N ILE A 54 -0.83 -7.89 7.52
CA ILE A 54 -0.54 -6.97 8.63
C ILE A 54 -1.05 -5.56 8.33
N VAL A 55 -0.87 -5.09 7.10
CA VAL A 55 -1.38 -3.79 6.65
C VAL A 55 -2.92 -3.75 6.77
N ASP A 56 -3.61 -4.84 6.44
CA ASP A 56 -5.07 -4.92 6.48
C ASP A 56 -5.65 -4.94 7.90
N TYR A 57 -4.87 -5.19 8.94
CA TYR A 57 -5.34 -4.98 10.34
C TYR A 57 -5.64 -3.51 10.65
N HIS A 58 -5.11 -2.59 9.86
CA HIS A 58 -5.23 -1.15 10.07
C HIS A 58 -6.31 -0.52 9.20
N CYS A 59 -7.28 -1.29 8.71
CA CYS A 59 -8.34 -0.76 7.87
C CYS A 59 -9.72 -1.31 8.24
N ALA A 60 -10.74 -0.61 7.78
CA ALA A 60 -12.12 -1.05 7.90
C ALA A 60 -12.95 -0.56 6.70
N PRO A 61 -14.08 -1.23 6.42
CA PRO A 61 -15.03 -0.75 5.41
C PRO A 61 -15.87 0.41 5.98
N TYR A 62 -15.89 1.53 5.27
CA TYR A 62 -16.73 2.68 5.58
C TYR A 62 -17.80 2.88 4.51
N TYR A 63 -19.01 3.21 4.95
CA TYR A 63 -20.08 3.54 4.02
C TYR A 63 -19.77 4.81 3.22
N ASN A 64 -19.84 4.71 1.91
CA ASN A 64 -19.65 5.82 1.00
C ASN A 64 -20.99 6.29 0.43
N ALA A 65 -21.57 7.30 1.06
CA ALA A 65 -22.86 7.83 0.66
C ALA A 65 -22.83 8.48 -0.73
N ILE A 66 -21.74 9.15 -1.09
CA ILE A 66 -21.60 9.81 -2.40
C ILE A 66 -21.61 8.76 -3.51
N THR A 67 -20.72 7.80 -3.45
CA THR A 67 -20.63 6.73 -4.47
C THR A 67 -21.93 5.92 -4.54
N THR A 68 -22.58 5.65 -3.40
CA THR A 68 -23.88 4.97 -3.37
C THR A 68 -24.96 5.78 -4.10
N ASN A 69 -25.05 7.08 -3.83
CA ASN A 69 -26.04 7.95 -4.47
C ASN A 69 -25.77 8.14 -5.96
N ASP A 70 -24.51 8.28 -6.35
CA ASP A 70 -24.11 8.43 -7.75
C ASP A 70 -24.44 7.16 -8.54
N TYR A 71 -24.09 5.98 -8.02
CA TYR A 71 -24.48 4.70 -8.62
C TYR A 71 -25.99 4.58 -8.75
N ASN A 72 -26.75 4.85 -7.70
CA ASN A 72 -28.20 4.73 -7.71
C ASN A 72 -28.88 5.73 -8.65
N SER A 73 -28.28 6.89 -8.84
CA SER A 73 -28.73 7.87 -9.83
C SER A 73 -28.51 7.39 -11.26
N TRP A 74 -27.33 6.84 -11.52
CA TRP A 74 -27.00 6.19 -12.79
C TRP A 74 -27.91 4.98 -13.06
N ALA A 75 -28.11 4.09 -12.08
CA ALA A 75 -28.91 2.89 -12.20
C ALA A 75 -30.38 3.22 -12.59
N ARG A 76 -31.00 4.22 -11.93
CA ARG A 76 -32.33 4.68 -12.26
C ARG A 76 -32.46 5.21 -13.69
N GLN A 77 -31.42 5.91 -14.19
CA GLN A 77 -31.39 6.45 -15.55
C GLN A 77 -31.25 5.38 -16.61
N ASN A 78 -30.60 4.25 -16.28
CA ASN A 78 -30.30 3.16 -17.20
C ASN A 78 -31.21 1.94 -17.02
N GLY A 79 -32.21 1.99 -16.14
CA GLY A 79 -33.11 0.87 -15.87
C GLY A 79 -32.45 -0.29 -15.10
N GLU A 80 -31.36 -0.01 -14.40
CA GLU A 80 -30.65 -0.98 -13.58
C GLU A 80 -31.15 -0.99 -12.13
N ALA A 81 -30.87 -2.06 -11.41
CA ALA A 81 -31.24 -2.18 -10.01
C ALA A 81 -30.40 -1.24 -9.13
N THR A 82 -31.06 -0.56 -8.20
CA THR A 82 -30.37 0.20 -7.16
C THR A 82 -29.79 -0.73 -6.08
N ILE A 83 -28.80 -0.24 -5.36
CA ILE A 83 -28.15 -0.95 -4.25
C ILE A 83 -28.31 -0.15 -2.94
N ASP A 84 -28.29 -0.83 -1.81
CA ASP A 84 -28.46 -0.20 -0.50
C ASP A 84 -27.22 0.59 -0.08
N SER A 85 -26.02 0.05 -0.33
CA SER A 85 -24.77 0.66 0.13
C SER A 85 -23.56 0.21 -0.65
N ILE A 86 -22.65 1.15 -0.88
CA ILE A 86 -21.26 0.90 -1.31
C ILE A 86 -20.35 1.24 -0.15
N PHE A 87 -19.38 0.37 0.11
CA PHE A 87 -18.35 0.58 1.11
C PHE A 87 -17.00 0.81 0.46
N GLU A 88 -16.23 1.68 1.05
CA GLU A 88 -14.82 1.88 0.70
C GLU A 88 -13.93 1.45 1.86
N VAL A 89 -12.77 0.90 1.57
CA VAL A 89 -11.77 0.58 2.58
C VAL A 89 -10.99 1.84 2.90
N ARG A 90 -10.95 2.22 4.18
CA ARG A 90 -10.09 3.29 4.70
C ARG A 90 -9.14 2.74 5.74
N TYR A 91 -7.91 3.24 5.71
CA TYR A 91 -6.89 2.88 6.68
C TYR A 91 -6.90 3.86 7.86
N PHE A 92 -6.78 3.33 9.07
CA PHE A 92 -6.59 4.14 10.26
C PHE A 92 -5.22 4.80 10.20
N ALA A 93 -5.19 6.12 10.16
CA ALA A 93 -3.98 6.87 9.95
C ALA A 93 -3.92 8.13 10.81
N SER A 94 -2.71 8.46 11.28
CA SER A 94 -2.45 9.66 12.08
C SER A 94 -2.33 10.93 11.23
N ALA A 95 -2.00 10.79 9.95
CA ALA A 95 -1.91 11.89 8.98
C ALA A 95 -2.51 11.45 7.64
N HIS A 96 -2.76 12.39 6.76
CA HIS A 96 -3.16 12.23 5.36
C HIS A 96 -4.14 11.06 5.11
N SER A 97 -5.40 11.37 5.00
CA SER A 97 -6.45 10.45 4.58
C SER A 97 -7.14 10.92 3.31
N GLN A 98 -8.00 10.09 2.74
CA GLN A 98 -8.70 10.34 1.47
C GLN A 98 -9.50 11.64 1.45
N ASP A 99 -10.01 12.07 2.59
CA ASP A 99 -10.75 13.33 2.76
C ASP A 99 -9.92 14.47 3.35
N GLY A 100 -8.60 14.31 3.42
CA GLY A 100 -7.67 15.30 3.94
C GLY A 100 -7.62 15.41 5.46
N ARG A 101 -8.30 14.52 6.19
CA ARG A 101 -8.33 14.47 7.66
C ARG A 101 -7.75 13.16 8.17
N PRO A 102 -7.10 13.15 9.35
CA PRO A 102 -6.68 11.89 9.96
C PRO A 102 -7.87 10.94 10.15
N ASN A 103 -7.72 9.69 9.72
CA ASN A 103 -8.74 8.67 9.93
C ASN A 103 -8.49 7.94 11.25
N VAL A 104 -8.99 8.52 12.32
CA VAL A 104 -8.72 8.09 13.70
C VAL A 104 -9.91 7.44 14.40
N LEU A 105 -11.01 7.27 13.70
CA LEU A 105 -12.24 6.64 14.22
C LEU A 105 -12.53 5.36 13.44
N ASP A 106 -13.02 4.33 14.12
CA ASP A 106 -13.56 3.14 13.47
C ASP A 106 -14.94 3.43 12.81
N PRO A 107 -15.51 2.50 12.03
CA PRO A 107 -16.83 2.69 11.43
C PRO A 107 -17.98 2.90 12.42
N SER A 108 -17.79 2.55 13.69
CA SER A 108 -18.76 2.77 14.78
C SER A 108 -18.57 4.12 15.47
N GLY A 109 -17.56 4.89 15.06
CA GLY A 109 -17.24 6.19 15.64
C GLY A 109 -16.36 6.13 16.89
N ASN A 110 -15.80 4.98 17.24
CA ASN A 110 -14.90 4.86 18.38
C ASN A 110 -13.46 5.24 17.98
N PRO A 111 -12.71 5.91 18.86
CA PRO A 111 -11.31 6.23 18.61
C PRO A 111 -10.46 4.95 18.49
N VAL A 112 -9.72 4.84 17.40
CA VAL A 112 -8.66 3.83 17.24
C VAL A 112 -7.45 4.28 18.03
N ALA A 113 -6.84 3.39 18.80
CA ALA A 113 -5.65 3.69 19.59
C ALA A 113 -4.49 4.15 18.70
N ALA A 114 -3.66 5.09 19.18
CA ALA A 114 -2.58 5.66 18.38
C ALA A 114 -1.56 4.62 17.90
N ASN A 115 -1.29 3.61 18.73
CA ASN A 115 -0.43 2.47 18.41
C ASN A 115 -1.05 1.44 17.46
N HIS A 116 -2.26 1.69 16.96
CA HIS A 116 -2.93 0.93 15.91
C HIS A 116 -3.23 1.79 14.67
N ARG A 117 -2.54 2.90 14.49
CA ARG A 117 -2.68 3.79 13.34
C ARG A 117 -1.42 3.81 12.51
N LEU A 118 -1.60 3.77 11.20
CA LEU A 118 -0.52 3.98 10.26
C LEU A 118 -0.08 5.46 10.25
N ASN A 119 1.11 5.73 9.74
CA ASN A 119 1.61 7.09 9.57
C ASN A 119 0.72 7.91 8.62
N TRP A 120 0.27 7.28 7.53
CA TRP A 120 -0.64 7.86 6.55
C TRP A 120 -1.54 6.79 5.93
N ASP A 121 -2.68 7.22 5.34
CA ASP A 121 -3.65 6.32 4.72
C ASP A 121 -3.13 5.82 3.37
N LEU A 122 -3.02 4.51 3.19
CA LEU A 122 -2.60 3.87 1.94
C LEU A 122 -3.60 4.08 0.77
N GLY A 123 -4.80 4.53 1.07
CA GLY A 123 -5.78 4.96 0.07
C GLY A 123 -5.68 6.44 -0.29
N TRP A 124 -4.91 7.22 0.46
CA TRP A 124 -4.76 8.66 0.22
C TRP A 124 -4.02 8.95 -1.08
N ASN A 125 -4.60 9.85 -1.85
CA ASN A 125 -4.02 10.30 -3.11
C ASN A 125 -3.94 11.82 -3.15
N GLN A 126 -2.76 12.36 -2.98
CA GLN A 126 -2.54 13.80 -3.01
C GLN A 126 -2.66 14.44 -4.41
N TYR A 127 -2.76 13.64 -5.48
CA TYR A 127 -3.05 14.16 -6.82
C TYR A 127 -4.51 14.57 -6.97
N TYR A 128 -5.40 14.13 -6.08
CA TYR A 128 -6.80 14.53 -6.03
C TYR A 128 -7.11 15.25 -4.73
N PRO A 129 -6.46 16.40 -4.46
CA PRO A 129 -6.78 17.16 -3.28
C PRO A 129 -8.23 17.62 -3.40
N SER A 130 -9.01 17.43 -2.35
CA SER A 130 -10.29 18.13 -2.24
C SER A 130 -10.00 19.63 -2.28
N SER A 131 -10.22 20.20 -3.43
CA SER A 131 -10.61 21.58 -3.68
C SER A 131 -9.62 22.70 -3.58
N THR A 132 -8.40 22.81 -3.44
CA THR A 132 -7.77 24.16 -3.54
C THR A 132 -6.26 24.27 -3.58
N SER A 133 -5.51 23.22 -3.54
CA SER A 133 -4.07 23.44 -3.61
C SER A 133 -3.50 23.04 -4.97
N ALA A 134 -2.89 24.05 -5.60
CA ALA A 134 -1.98 23.87 -6.74
C ALA A 134 -0.73 23.01 -6.40
N LEU A 135 -0.73 22.35 -5.24
CA LEU A 135 0.32 21.45 -4.74
C LEU A 135 0.11 20.00 -5.16
N ALA A 136 -0.69 19.77 -6.19
CA ALA A 136 -1.01 18.45 -6.75
C ALA A 136 0.19 17.65 -7.29
N LEU A 137 1.39 18.13 -7.12
CA LEU A 137 2.65 17.48 -7.54
C LEU A 137 3.61 17.24 -6.37
N ALA A 138 3.13 17.30 -5.14
CA ALA A 138 3.94 16.87 -4.01
C ALA A 138 4.25 15.36 -4.13
N ASP A 139 5.39 14.96 -3.63
CA ASP A 139 5.86 13.58 -3.69
C ASP A 139 4.82 12.61 -3.11
N MET A 140 4.53 11.56 -3.85
CA MET A 140 3.68 10.47 -3.39
C MET A 140 4.40 9.64 -2.33
N GLY A 141 3.66 8.84 -1.58
CA GLY A 141 4.22 7.91 -0.62
C GLY A 141 4.89 6.70 -1.31
N ALA A 142 5.74 6.03 -0.57
CA ALA A 142 6.27 4.72 -0.92
C ALA A 142 6.18 3.77 0.27
N ILE A 143 6.14 2.47 0.00
CA ILE A 143 6.22 1.43 1.00
C ILE A 143 7.27 0.40 0.61
N LEU A 144 8.09 0.01 1.59
CA LEU A 144 9.05 -1.08 1.44
C LEU A 144 8.36 -2.36 1.91
N ALA A 145 7.93 -3.21 0.98
CA ALA A 145 7.13 -4.38 1.29
C ALA A 145 7.99 -5.65 1.38
N PRO A 146 8.22 -6.21 2.57
CA PRO A 146 8.91 -7.48 2.69
C PRO A 146 8.16 -8.59 1.98
N THR A 147 8.89 -9.45 1.27
CA THR A 147 8.33 -10.67 0.68
C THR A 147 7.86 -11.65 1.76
N ASP A 148 6.97 -12.57 1.41
CA ASP A 148 6.50 -13.63 2.33
C ASP A 148 7.69 -14.42 2.89
N LYS A 149 8.69 -14.71 2.07
CA LYS A 149 9.93 -15.37 2.50
C LYS A 149 10.69 -14.56 3.56
N ALA A 150 10.85 -13.25 3.35
CA ALA A 150 11.52 -12.37 4.32
C ALA A 150 10.72 -12.28 5.64
N MET A 151 9.39 -12.26 5.54
CA MET A 151 8.50 -12.30 6.71
C MET A 151 8.64 -13.61 7.50
N GLU A 152 8.69 -14.75 6.81
CA GLU A 152 8.92 -16.07 7.42
C GLU A 152 10.31 -16.15 8.09
N GLU A 153 11.35 -15.68 7.43
CA GLU A 153 12.70 -15.62 7.99
C GLU A 153 12.75 -14.75 9.24
N TYR A 154 12.07 -13.61 9.23
CA TYR A 154 12.07 -12.70 10.36
C TYR A 154 11.24 -13.21 11.55
N PHE A 155 10.04 -13.73 11.30
CA PHE A 155 9.11 -14.11 12.36
C PHE A 155 9.18 -15.57 12.78
N CYS A 156 9.70 -16.51 11.94
CA CYS A 156 9.76 -17.94 12.28
C CYS A 156 11.18 -18.42 12.60
N ASN A 157 12.11 -18.25 11.70
CA ASN A 157 13.40 -18.97 11.70
C ASN A 157 14.49 -18.39 12.65
N GLY A 158 14.07 -17.93 13.83
CA GLY A 158 14.99 -17.34 14.81
C GLY A 158 15.38 -15.89 14.52
N GLY A 159 14.67 -15.24 13.61
CA GLY A 159 14.76 -13.81 13.40
C GLY A 159 14.23 -13.02 14.60
N GLY A 160 14.48 -11.72 14.62
CA GLY A 160 14.10 -10.85 15.74
C GLY A 160 12.59 -10.82 16.04
N GLY A 161 11.75 -11.10 15.03
CA GLY A 161 10.31 -11.18 15.18
C GLY A 161 9.80 -12.42 15.91
N ALA A 162 10.56 -13.52 15.90
CA ALA A 162 10.17 -14.77 16.57
C ALA A 162 9.94 -14.59 18.08
N TYR A 163 10.73 -13.73 18.71
CA TYR A 163 10.55 -13.38 20.13
C TYR A 163 9.17 -12.75 20.40
N PHE A 164 8.69 -11.90 19.52
CA PHE A 164 7.38 -11.28 19.67
C PHE A 164 6.24 -12.27 19.44
N ILE A 165 6.42 -13.25 18.55
CA ILE A 165 5.48 -14.36 18.39
C ILE A 165 5.41 -15.19 19.68
N GLU A 166 6.53 -15.47 20.33
CA GLU A 166 6.55 -16.18 21.62
C GLU A 166 5.75 -15.44 22.70
N LEU A 167 5.83 -14.11 22.73
CA LEU A 167 5.13 -13.30 23.73
C LEU A 167 3.63 -13.14 23.40
N TYR A 168 3.29 -12.82 22.17
CA TYR A 168 1.96 -12.31 21.80
C TYR A 168 1.23 -13.15 20.77
N GLY A 169 1.86 -14.19 20.20
CA GLY A 169 1.26 -15.10 19.24
C GLY A 169 0.11 -15.93 19.80
N ASP A 170 -0.47 -16.75 18.95
CA ASP A 170 -1.54 -17.65 19.33
C ASP A 170 -1.13 -18.55 20.52
N PRO A 171 -1.96 -18.75 21.54
CA PRO A 171 -1.60 -19.49 22.76
C PRO A 171 -1.11 -20.93 22.52
N VAL A 172 -1.52 -21.54 21.42
CA VAL A 172 -1.15 -22.92 21.05
C VAL A 172 -0.11 -22.92 19.93
N LEU A 173 -0.35 -22.19 18.85
CA LEU A 173 0.46 -22.26 17.63
C LEU A 173 1.82 -21.58 17.75
N LYS A 174 2.00 -20.64 18.69
CA LYS A 174 3.28 -19.98 18.92
C LYS A 174 4.43 -20.92 19.30
N TYR A 175 4.13 -22.08 19.88
CA TYR A 175 5.12 -23.13 20.21
C TYR A 175 5.52 -23.97 18.99
N GLN A 176 4.78 -23.83 17.89
CA GLN A 176 5.06 -24.41 16.58
C GLN A 176 5.05 -23.27 15.56
N ASN A 177 5.99 -22.36 15.72
CA ASN A 177 6.07 -21.15 14.89
C ASN A 177 6.67 -21.47 13.52
N THR A 178 5.87 -22.11 12.68
CA THR A 178 6.19 -22.48 11.30
C THR A 178 5.57 -21.48 10.32
N PRO A 179 6.00 -21.44 9.06
CA PRO A 179 5.35 -20.62 8.03
C PRO A 179 3.84 -20.82 7.92
N GLU A 180 3.36 -22.05 8.07
CA GLU A 180 1.93 -22.38 8.01
C GLU A 180 1.14 -21.77 9.16
N ASN A 181 1.74 -21.68 10.35
CA ASN A 181 1.12 -21.12 11.56
C ASN A 181 1.33 -19.61 11.69
N LEU A 182 2.24 -19.03 10.91
CA LEU A 182 2.60 -17.61 11.00
C LEU A 182 1.40 -16.66 10.82
N PRO A 183 0.49 -16.87 9.85
CA PRO A 183 -0.68 -15.99 9.71
C PRO A 183 -1.53 -15.92 11.00
N ALA A 184 -1.78 -17.05 11.65
CA ALA A 184 -2.56 -17.11 12.89
C ALA A 184 -1.80 -16.47 14.07
N ASN A 185 -0.49 -16.66 14.13
CA ASN A 185 0.36 -16.02 15.13
C ASN A 185 0.38 -14.50 14.98
N LEU A 186 0.44 -13.98 13.75
CA LEU A 186 0.37 -12.53 13.47
C LEU A 186 -1.00 -11.96 13.85
N ASP A 187 -2.10 -12.67 13.55
CA ASP A 187 -3.46 -12.29 13.96
C ASP A 187 -3.59 -12.16 15.48
N ALA A 188 -3.06 -13.14 16.19
CA ALA A 188 -3.06 -13.14 17.64
C ALA A 188 -2.16 -12.03 18.22
N MET A 189 -0.97 -11.87 17.65
CA MET A 189 -0.04 -10.83 18.03
C MET A 189 -0.66 -9.44 17.89
N PHE A 190 -1.32 -9.14 16.78
CA PHE A 190 -1.98 -7.84 16.60
C PHE A 190 -3.03 -7.56 17.69
N LYS A 191 -3.75 -8.58 18.13
CA LYS A 191 -4.79 -8.46 19.15
C LYS A 191 -4.24 -8.37 20.58
N ASN A 192 -3.13 -9.06 20.84
CA ASN A 192 -2.60 -9.26 22.19
C ASN A 192 -1.47 -8.30 22.55
N ASP A 193 -0.84 -7.68 21.57
CA ASP A 193 0.26 -6.74 21.80
C ASP A 193 -0.25 -5.35 22.22
N PRO A 194 0.03 -4.91 23.45
CA PRO A 194 -0.39 -3.61 23.94
C PRO A 194 0.44 -2.45 23.37
N ASN A 195 1.56 -2.73 22.73
CA ASN A 195 2.52 -1.72 22.28
C ASN A 195 2.42 -1.39 20.80
N GLY A 196 1.66 -2.17 20.01
CA GLY A 196 1.50 -1.96 18.58
C GLY A 196 2.78 -2.28 17.79
N ILE A 197 3.44 -3.40 18.10
CA ILE A 197 4.70 -3.81 17.44
C ILE A 197 4.50 -3.98 15.94
N LEU A 198 3.40 -4.64 15.51
CA LEU A 198 3.12 -4.80 14.08
C LEU A 198 2.81 -3.47 13.40
N THR A 199 2.12 -2.56 14.09
CA THR A 199 1.89 -1.20 13.60
C THR A 199 3.19 -0.45 13.40
N SER A 200 4.08 -0.51 14.39
CA SER A 200 5.41 0.10 14.31
C SER A 200 6.25 -0.51 13.20
N PHE A 201 6.16 -1.84 13.01
CA PHE A 201 6.83 -2.54 11.92
C PHE A 201 6.40 -1.99 10.56
N VAL A 202 5.09 -1.86 10.30
CA VAL A 202 4.58 -1.28 9.05
C VAL A 202 5.00 0.17 8.90
N ASN A 203 4.82 0.98 9.96
CA ASN A 203 5.13 2.41 9.94
C ASN A 203 6.60 2.70 9.62
N ASN A 204 7.52 1.87 10.08
CA ASN A 204 8.95 2.00 9.76
C ASN A 204 9.26 1.77 8.28
N LEU A 205 8.42 1.04 7.56
CA LEU A 205 8.55 0.74 6.14
C LEU A 205 7.77 1.72 5.24
N MET A 206 7.04 2.66 5.84
CA MET A 206 6.27 3.68 5.12
C MET A 206 7.09 4.96 4.94
N GLN A 207 7.18 5.45 3.71
CA GLN A 207 7.92 6.65 3.33
C GLN A 207 6.94 7.69 2.77
N GLY A 208 6.59 8.70 3.57
CA GLY A 208 5.52 9.66 3.25
C GLY A 208 5.84 10.68 2.14
N SER A 209 7.09 10.81 1.74
CA SER A 209 7.54 11.81 0.75
C SER A 209 8.53 11.25 -0.28
N PHE A 210 8.61 9.93 -0.39
CA PHE A 210 9.58 9.26 -1.25
C PHE A 210 8.88 8.75 -2.51
N VAL A 211 9.07 9.46 -3.62
CA VAL A 211 8.56 9.07 -4.93
C VAL A 211 9.72 9.00 -5.90
N THR A 212 10.41 7.89 -5.91
CA THR A 212 11.38 7.68 -6.98
C THR A 212 11.54 6.19 -7.26
N THR A 213 11.41 5.84 -8.52
CA THR A 213 11.83 4.55 -9.06
C THR A 213 13.34 4.53 -9.35
N THR A 214 14.09 5.57 -8.93
CA THR A 214 15.51 5.70 -9.19
C THR A 214 16.31 5.09 -8.04
N PRO A 215 16.97 3.95 -8.22
CA PRO A 215 17.73 3.25 -7.18
C PRO A 215 18.79 4.10 -6.47
N SER A 216 19.35 5.09 -7.16
CA SER A 216 20.33 6.02 -6.56
C SER A 216 19.82 6.82 -5.36
N LYS A 217 18.52 6.86 -5.15
CA LYS A 217 17.87 7.53 -4.00
C LYS A 217 17.72 6.63 -2.78
N PHE A 218 17.83 5.32 -2.94
CA PHE A 218 17.63 4.37 -1.83
C PHE A 218 18.64 4.54 -0.69
N GLY A 219 19.84 4.99 -1.01
CA GLY A 219 20.85 5.33 -0.03
C GLY A 219 20.46 6.44 0.95
N THR A 220 19.34 7.14 0.74
CA THR A 220 18.86 8.23 1.60
C THR A 220 17.65 7.84 2.43
N ILE A 221 17.17 6.60 2.33
CA ILE A 221 16.01 6.13 3.09
C ILE A 221 16.38 5.94 4.55
N THR A 222 15.59 6.52 5.43
CA THR A 222 15.75 6.38 6.87
C THR A 222 14.56 5.64 7.48
N ASN A 223 14.81 4.92 8.57
CA ASN A 223 13.74 4.35 9.38
C ASN A 223 12.87 5.48 9.95
N GLN A 224 11.57 5.43 9.72
CA GLN A 224 10.66 6.49 10.15
C GLN A 224 10.45 6.55 11.67
N GLY A 225 10.70 5.45 12.37
CA GLY A 225 10.57 5.39 13.83
C GLY A 225 11.81 5.89 14.57
N SER A 226 13.00 5.44 14.18
CA SER A 226 14.26 5.79 14.84
C SER A 226 15.00 6.95 14.18
N GLY A 227 14.70 7.26 12.92
CA GLY A 227 15.48 8.19 12.11
C GLY A 227 16.83 7.64 11.62
N ASP A 228 17.13 6.38 11.97
CA ASP A 228 18.38 5.75 11.55
C ASP A 228 18.37 5.46 10.05
N PHE A 229 19.54 5.56 9.46
CA PHE A 229 19.76 5.25 8.07
C PHE A 229 19.55 3.75 7.82
N MET A 230 18.64 3.40 6.92
CA MET A 230 18.33 1.98 6.65
C MET A 230 19.40 1.25 5.86
N GLY A 231 20.31 1.99 5.24
CA GLY A 231 21.45 1.41 4.53
C GLY A 231 21.05 0.48 3.38
N LEU A 232 19.86 0.68 2.79
CA LEU A 232 19.41 -0.13 1.67
C LEU A 232 20.36 0.05 0.49
N LEU A 233 21.02 -1.02 0.13
CA LEU A 233 21.82 -1.10 -1.08
C LEU A 233 20.93 -1.55 -2.25
N VAL A 234 21.28 -1.14 -3.45
CA VAL A 234 20.61 -1.60 -4.66
C VAL A 234 20.62 -3.14 -4.76
N SER A 235 21.66 -3.78 -4.21
CA SER A 235 21.78 -5.25 -4.11
C SER A 235 20.77 -5.91 -3.17
N ASP A 236 20.16 -5.14 -2.26
CA ASP A 236 19.21 -5.68 -1.28
C ASP A 236 17.78 -5.69 -1.83
N LEU A 237 17.58 -5.05 -2.97
CA LEU A 237 16.31 -5.06 -3.67
C LEU A 237 16.21 -6.30 -4.54
N ASN A 238 15.03 -6.89 -4.61
CA ASN A 238 14.76 -7.95 -5.54
C ASN A 238 15.00 -7.48 -6.98
N ILE A 239 16.03 -8.02 -7.60
CA ILE A 239 16.27 -7.83 -9.01
C ILE A 239 15.67 -9.04 -9.71
N THR A 240 14.72 -8.81 -10.59
CA THR A 240 14.12 -9.85 -11.42
C THR A 240 15.16 -10.47 -12.37
N GLU A 241 14.88 -11.66 -12.90
CA GLU A 241 15.82 -12.38 -13.78
C GLU A 241 16.25 -11.57 -15.02
N ASP A 242 15.45 -10.60 -15.46
CA ASP A 242 15.76 -9.68 -16.55
C ASP A 242 16.55 -8.43 -16.10
N GLY A 243 17.01 -8.39 -14.84
CA GLY A 243 17.82 -7.31 -14.27
C GLY A 243 17.04 -6.04 -13.91
N LYS A 244 15.71 -6.13 -13.79
CA LYS A 244 14.86 -5.04 -13.33
C LYS A 244 14.59 -5.15 -11.85
N TYR A 245 14.25 -4.02 -11.24
CA TYR A 245 13.78 -4.00 -9.85
C TYR A 245 12.32 -4.45 -9.79
N ASP A 246 12.01 -5.22 -8.77
CA ASP A 246 10.62 -5.59 -8.46
C ASP A 246 9.93 -4.39 -7.82
N VAL A 247 9.29 -3.59 -8.66
CA VAL A 247 8.62 -2.35 -8.27
C VAL A 247 7.19 -2.39 -8.77
N ALA A 248 6.24 -2.31 -7.84
CA ALA A 248 4.83 -2.16 -8.19
C ALA A 248 4.40 -0.69 -8.07
N ILE A 249 3.67 -0.22 -9.08
CA ILE A 249 3.21 1.17 -9.16
C ILE A 249 1.73 1.19 -8.81
N ALA A 250 1.38 1.97 -7.79
CA ALA A 250 0.01 2.31 -7.43
C ALA A 250 -0.35 3.71 -7.93
N ASN A 251 -1.65 4.05 -7.90
CA ASN A 251 -2.11 5.38 -8.32
C ASN A 251 -1.69 6.51 -7.35
N ASN A 252 -1.29 6.15 -6.14
CA ASN A 252 -0.91 7.09 -5.08
C ASN A 252 0.48 6.82 -4.50
N GLY A 253 1.30 6.01 -5.15
CA GLY A 253 2.66 5.74 -4.69
C GLY A 253 3.32 4.55 -5.34
N VAL A 254 4.38 4.09 -4.70
CA VAL A 254 5.25 3.02 -5.19
C VAL A 254 5.48 1.99 -4.10
N ILE A 255 5.54 0.72 -4.47
CA ILE A 255 5.86 -0.41 -3.60
C ILE A 255 7.19 -0.99 -4.09
N TYR A 256 8.15 -1.10 -3.19
CA TYR A 256 9.45 -1.71 -3.41
C TYR A 256 9.60 -3.02 -2.67
#